data_0952ad9c6efb686bf316b656f1a217bf
#
_entry.id   0952ad9c6efb686bf316b656f1a217bf
#
_cell.length_a   1.000
_cell.length_b   1.000
_cell.length_c   1.000
_cell.angle_alpha   90.00
_cell.angle_beta   90.00
_cell.angle_gamma   90.00
#
_symmetry.space_group_name_H-M   'P 1'
#
loop_
_entity.id
_entity.type
_entity.pdbx_description
1 polymer ?
#
loop_
_entity_poly.entity_id
_entity_poly.type
_entity_poly.pdbx_seq_one_letter_code
_entity_poly.pdbx_strand_id
1 'polypeptide(L)'
;MAAGHRQREARRAVLVVALMGTVLLAGCLGGSDDQPTDSSAEGPITLTVWHTFAAESKEENVFLQSIRAFEALHPNITVDASLVPYGEATNTFMTAAQGGEAPDLMRLSSDQLGVIGEVRVDGFPLLEDLRPHLTPVERSQFDDQALHAMRYGEALYGVPASQDSLSLIYNKAIFDARGVDYPDASWTQSDLLNAAQTLTYQDVQGLALPVKSAYWWFGFQAGYGGGLFNETGAPSLNSNGSAAALDWLIDLELEHGVVATGTQTEGMKNQFIGSKAAMIVDGPWNWATYEASRLDVGQAMLPLIEETGERVAPLVTYKGWTVSKQSQHKVATVELALYLSSEDVQKTFALETYTLPTHVALDEDAEVQSDAVLAGFMNQVNVGTPAPTTRGMALVYGPLGTAFEQVYTGSSSADEALAGANAALDDEINGLERAVDPPANEGYRTISVNFTIDGSSNYTITVDGMNHTQLSLVGPERSALPPYDSCRANDAEMPYISATRFFPAGEVEIQCSLTGMVPGKLHQIEVVGASGSLFNAELSTDVGDVIPSTGDTSAVLFALGAIVISLIALLSFGRYIDVKAGRLHAR
;
A
#
# COMPACT_ATOMS: atom_id res chain seq x y z
N MET A 1 -31.46 -39.64 20.92
CA MET A 1 -31.58 -39.21 19.51
C MET A 1 -30.35 -38.41 19.02
N ALA A 2 -29.14 -38.74 19.44
CA ALA A 2 -27.93 -38.01 19.09
C ALA A 2 -26.84 -38.87 18.40
N ALA A 3 -27.16 -40.11 17.99
CA ALA A 3 -26.21 -41.03 17.35
C ALA A 3 -26.44 -41.21 15.83
N GLY A 4 -27.52 -40.64 15.27
CA GLY A 4 -27.87 -40.81 13.85
C GLY A 4 -27.33 -39.73 12.89
N HIS A 5 -26.82 -38.62 13.41
CA HIS A 5 -26.37 -37.49 12.54
C HIS A 5 -24.93 -37.57 12.12
N ARG A 6 -24.06 -38.21 12.87
CA ARG A 6 -22.62 -38.34 12.55
C ARG A 6 -22.26 -39.36 11.47
N GLN A 7 -23.15 -40.31 11.18
CA GLN A 7 -22.91 -41.33 10.13
C GLN A 7 -23.34 -40.89 8.71
N ARG A 8 -24.07 -39.76 8.56
CA ARG A 8 -24.44 -39.25 7.24
C ARG A 8 -23.42 -38.26 6.65
N GLU A 9 -22.64 -37.58 7.47
CA GLU A 9 -21.58 -36.68 7.00
C GLU A 9 -20.31 -37.43 6.56
N ALA A 10 -19.97 -38.53 7.21
CA ALA A 10 -18.80 -39.36 6.81
C ALA A 10 -18.97 -40.11 5.47
N ARG A 11 -20.22 -40.26 4.98
CA ARG A 11 -20.49 -40.90 3.67
C ARG A 11 -20.53 -39.89 2.50
N ARG A 12 -20.60 -38.58 2.75
CA ARG A 12 -20.51 -37.56 1.69
C ARG A 12 -19.08 -37.14 1.37
N ALA A 13 -18.15 -37.28 2.30
CA ALA A 13 -16.74 -36.96 2.10
C ALA A 13 -15.96 -38.03 1.28
N VAL A 14 -16.45 -39.24 1.18
CA VAL A 14 -15.77 -40.35 0.43
C VAL A 14 -16.20 -40.41 -1.03
N LEU A 15 -17.28 -39.75 -1.44
CA LEU A 15 -17.78 -39.79 -2.82
C LEU A 15 -17.26 -38.68 -3.73
N VAL A 16 -16.55 -37.69 -3.21
CA VAL A 16 -15.97 -36.57 -4.00
C VAL A 16 -14.52 -36.84 -4.45
N VAL A 17 -13.83 -37.76 -3.82
CA VAL A 17 -12.43 -38.12 -4.16
C VAL A 17 -12.32 -39.18 -5.29
N ALA A 18 -13.41 -39.81 -5.69
CA ALA A 18 -13.39 -40.92 -6.66
C ALA A 18 -13.80 -40.51 -8.11
N LEU A 19 -14.03 -39.20 -8.39
CA LEU A 19 -14.45 -38.73 -9.74
C LEU A 19 -13.41 -37.87 -10.47
N MET A 20 -12.20 -37.72 -9.98
CA MET A 20 -11.13 -36.93 -10.66
C MET A 20 -10.03 -37.80 -11.30
N GLY A 21 -10.30 -39.03 -11.64
CA GLY A 21 -9.30 -39.98 -12.12
C GLY A 21 -9.58 -40.65 -13.45
N THR A 22 -10.30 -40.08 -14.42
CA THR A 22 -10.38 -40.68 -15.76
C THR A 22 -10.87 -39.69 -16.81
N VAL A 23 -10.03 -38.76 -17.28
CA VAL A 23 -10.09 -38.23 -18.67
C VAL A 23 -8.67 -37.78 -19.05
N LEU A 24 -7.88 -38.72 -19.50
CA LEU A 24 -6.69 -38.46 -20.34
C LEU A 24 -6.51 -39.68 -21.23
N LEU A 25 -6.89 -39.51 -22.48
CA LEU A 25 -6.37 -40.23 -23.66
C LEU A 25 -7.46 -40.41 -24.73
N ALA A 26 -7.61 -39.43 -25.60
CA ALA A 26 -8.03 -39.65 -26.99
C ALA A 26 -7.94 -38.35 -27.79
N GLY A 27 -7.13 -38.33 -28.82
CA GLY A 27 -7.31 -37.35 -29.89
C GLY A 27 -6.05 -36.70 -30.43
N CYS A 28 -5.09 -37.46 -30.94
CA CYS A 28 -4.26 -36.99 -32.06
C CYS A 28 -4.80 -37.64 -33.33
N LEU A 29 -5.24 -36.77 -34.28
CA LEU A 29 -5.07 -36.93 -35.74
C LEU A 29 -6.10 -36.06 -36.47
N GLY A 30 -5.60 -35.11 -37.28
CA GLY A 30 -6.40 -34.58 -38.37
C GLY A 30 -6.27 -33.07 -38.61
N GLY A 31 -5.45 -32.69 -39.61
CA GLY A 31 -5.84 -31.75 -40.64
C GLY A 31 -5.66 -30.24 -40.37
N SER A 32 -4.63 -29.69 -40.99
CA SER A 32 -4.41 -28.28 -41.31
C SER A 32 -5.59 -27.63 -42.05
N ASP A 33 -6.00 -26.45 -41.53
CA ASP A 33 -6.47 -25.34 -42.38
C ASP A 33 -6.10 -24.03 -41.64
N ASP A 34 -5.13 -23.31 -42.23
CA ASP A 34 -4.67 -21.99 -41.78
C ASP A 34 -5.76 -20.94 -42.09
N GLN A 35 -6.43 -20.49 -41.05
CA GLN A 35 -7.02 -19.16 -40.98
C GLN A 35 -6.46 -18.46 -39.77
N PRO A 36 -6.06 -17.19 -39.86
CA PRO A 36 -5.64 -16.44 -38.67
C PRO A 36 -6.88 -16.21 -37.79
N THR A 37 -7.03 -17.01 -36.76
CA THR A 37 -8.01 -16.77 -35.71
C THR A 37 -7.51 -15.58 -34.88
N ASP A 38 -8.29 -14.53 -34.91
CA ASP A 38 -8.24 -13.42 -33.96
C ASP A 38 -8.21 -14.00 -32.53
N SER A 39 -7.03 -14.00 -31.93
CA SER A 39 -6.81 -14.62 -30.63
C SER A 39 -6.94 -13.57 -29.54
N SER A 40 -8.14 -13.34 -29.06
CA SER A 40 -8.34 -12.68 -27.75
C SER A 40 -9.65 -13.10 -27.10
N ALA A 41 -9.82 -14.39 -26.88
CA ALA A 41 -10.76 -14.86 -25.88
C ALA A 41 -9.93 -15.45 -24.73
N GLU A 42 -9.39 -14.61 -23.85
CA GLU A 42 -9.02 -15.08 -22.52
C GLU A 42 -10.26 -15.73 -21.91
N GLY A 43 -10.07 -16.92 -21.31
CA GLY A 43 -11.16 -17.62 -20.61
C GLY A 43 -11.74 -16.77 -19.47
N PRO A 44 -12.80 -17.23 -18.80
CA PRO A 44 -13.35 -16.53 -17.64
C PRO A 44 -12.26 -16.27 -16.60
N ILE A 45 -12.15 -15.01 -16.15
CA ILE A 45 -11.20 -14.53 -15.14
C ILE A 45 -11.96 -14.31 -13.84
N THR A 46 -11.38 -14.73 -12.72
CA THR A 46 -11.87 -14.33 -11.39
C THR A 46 -10.80 -13.47 -10.73
N LEU A 47 -11.15 -12.23 -10.37
CA LEU A 47 -10.31 -11.31 -9.61
C LEU A 47 -10.68 -11.35 -8.14
N THR A 48 -9.70 -11.55 -7.28
CA THR A 48 -9.85 -11.48 -5.83
C THR A 48 -9.60 -10.06 -5.35
N VAL A 49 -10.55 -9.48 -4.60
CA VAL A 49 -10.48 -8.11 -4.14
C VAL A 49 -10.67 -8.05 -2.63
N TRP A 50 -9.74 -7.40 -1.92
CA TRP A 50 -9.92 -7.09 -0.50
C TRP A 50 -10.23 -5.62 -0.32
N HIS A 51 -11.28 -5.34 0.47
CA HIS A 51 -11.69 -3.99 0.80
C HIS A 51 -11.76 -3.76 2.31
N THR A 52 -11.74 -2.50 2.72
CA THR A 52 -11.73 -2.08 4.12
C THR A 52 -12.95 -1.25 4.51
N PHE A 53 -14.02 -1.29 3.72
CA PHE A 53 -15.28 -0.64 4.07
C PHE A 53 -15.92 -1.38 5.23
N ALA A 54 -16.56 -0.64 6.14
CA ALA A 54 -17.25 -1.28 7.27
C ALA A 54 -18.41 -2.18 6.79
N ALA A 55 -18.57 -3.33 7.43
CA ALA A 55 -19.65 -4.26 7.07
C ALA A 55 -21.03 -3.59 7.12
N GLU A 56 -21.84 -3.85 6.11
CA GLU A 56 -23.21 -3.33 5.97
C GLU A 56 -23.31 -1.79 5.91
N SER A 57 -22.17 -1.10 5.71
CA SER A 57 -22.15 0.37 5.55
C SER A 57 -22.71 0.79 4.20
N LYS A 58 -23.06 2.08 4.07
CA LYS A 58 -23.41 2.66 2.77
C LYS A 58 -22.23 2.56 1.78
N GLU A 59 -20.99 2.79 2.26
CA GLU A 59 -19.79 2.69 1.45
C GLU A 59 -19.59 1.28 0.87
N GLU A 60 -19.74 0.23 1.69
CA GLU A 60 -19.67 -1.15 1.21
C GLU A 60 -20.75 -1.44 0.16
N ASN A 61 -21.97 -0.93 0.38
CA ASN A 61 -23.05 -1.09 -0.57
C ASN A 61 -22.77 -0.43 -1.93
N VAL A 62 -22.24 0.79 -1.94
CA VAL A 62 -21.82 1.50 -3.17
C VAL A 62 -20.69 0.73 -3.85
N PHE A 63 -19.68 0.26 -3.10
CA PHE A 63 -18.60 -0.56 -3.63
C PHE A 63 -19.13 -1.84 -4.31
N LEU A 64 -19.97 -2.60 -3.63
CA LEU A 64 -20.54 -3.84 -4.19
C LEU A 64 -21.45 -3.59 -5.40
N GLN A 65 -22.13 -2.44 -5.46
CA GLN A 65 -22.86 -2.02 -6.66
C GLN A 65 -21.92 -1.70 -7.82
N SER A 66 -20.80 -1.01 -7.55
CA SER A 66 -19.78 -0.72 -8.55
C SER A 66 -19.14 -1.99 -9.10
N ILE A 67 -18.86 -2.99 -8.24
CA ILE A 67 -18.39 -4.32 -8.69
C ILE A 67 -19.39 -4.95 -9.67
N ARG A 68 -20.69 -5.01 -9.33
CA ARG A 68 -21.72 -5.58 -10.22
C ARG A 68 -21.83 -4.83 -11.53
N ALA A 69 -21.67 -3.51 -11.51
CA ALA A 69 -21.68 -2.70 -12.73
C ALA A 69 -20.45 -2.98 -13.60
N PHE A 70 -19.27 -3.15 -13.00
CA PHE A 70 -18.06 -3.57 -13.70
C PHE A 70 -18.21 -4.95 -14.36
N GLU A 71 -18.71 -5.95 -13.63
CA GLU A 71 -18.98 -7.29 -14.17
C GLU A 71 -19.98 -7.28 -15.35
N ALA A 72 -20.97 -6.39 -15.30
CA ALA A 72 -21.90 -6.22 -16.41
C ALA A 72 -21.25 -5.64 -17.68
N LEU A 73 -20.21 -4.82 -17.53
CA LEU A 73 -19.41 -4.29 -18.65
C LEU A 73 -18.38 -5.31 -19.15
N HIS A 74 -17.92 -6.21 -18.27
CA HIS A 74 -16.88 -7.22 -18.53
C HIS A 74 -17.38 -8.64 -18.26
N PRO A 75 -18.25 -9.23 -19.12
CA PRO A 75 -18.96 -10.49 -18.83
C PRO A 75 -18.07 -11.71 -18.59
N ASN A 76 -16.79 -11.66 -18.98
CA ASN A 76 -15.79 -12.70 -18.73
C ASN A 76 -14.98 -12.48 -17.46
N ILE A 77 -15.23 -11.40 -16.70
CA ILE A 77 -14.58 -11.14 -15.42
C ILE A 77 -15.60 -11.29 -14.30
N THR A 78 -15.25 -12.06 -13.30
CA THR A 78 -15.99 -12.17 -12.03
C THR A 78 -15.10 -11.62 -10.91
N VAL A 79 -15.69 -10.90 -9.95
CA VAL A 79 -14.96 -10.31 -8.83
C VAL A 79 -15.39 -10.97 -7.51
N ASP A 80 -14.47 -11.62 -6.85
CA ASP A 80 -14.64 -12.16 -5.49
C ASP A 80 -14.13 -11.16 -4.46
N ALA A 81 -15.05 -10.38 -3.89
CA ALA A 81 -14.75 -9.30 -2.96
C ALA A 81 -14.89 -9.76 -1.50
N SER A 82 -13.88 -9.51 -0.69
CA SER A 82 -13.83 -9.85 0.72
C SER A 82 -13.47 -8.64 1.59
N LEU A 83 -14.17 -8.50 2.73
CA LEU A 83 -13.88 -7.49 3.73
C LEU A 83 -12.69 -7.91 4.59
N VAL A 84 -11.74 -6.99 4.77
CA VAL A 84 -10.66 -7.09 5.76
C VAL A 84 -10.78 -5.89 6.71
N PRO A 85 -10.80 -6.09 8.03
CA PRO A 85 -10.88 -4.97 8.97
C PRO A 85 -9.74 -3.97 8.75
N TYR A 86 -10.05 -2.67 8.72
CA TYR A 86 -9.10 -1.60 8.38
C TYR A 86 -7.79 -1.68 9.18
N GLY A 87 -7.88 -1.88 10.51
CA GLY A 87 -6.70 -1.95 11.39
C GLY A 87 -5.83 -3.20 11.19
N GLU A 88 -6.33 -4.22 10.49
CA GLU A 88 -5.63 -5.50 10.23
C GLU A 88 -5.17 -5.62 8.78
N ALA A 89 -5.66 -4.76 7.90
CA ALA A 89 -5.55 -4.88 6.46
C ALA A 89 -4.10 -5.02 5.98
N THR A 90 -3.21 -4.16 6.45
CA THR A 90 -1.78 -4.16 6.08
C THR A 90 -1.09 -5.46 6.48
N ASN A 91 -1.24 -5.89 7.74
CA ASN A 91 -0.61 -7.11 8.24
C ASN A 91 -1.18 -8.36 7.58
N THR A 92 -2.49 -8.39 7.34
CA THR A 92 -3.16 -9.48 6.65
C THR A 92 -2.66 -9.61 5.22
N PHE A 93 -2.55 -8.48 4.50
CA PHE A 93 -2.01 -8.47 3.14
C PHE A 93 -0.55 -8.93 3.09
N MET A 94 0.32 -8.39 3.94
CA MET A 94 1.73 -8.80 3.99
C MET A 94 1.89 -10.29 4.28
N THR A 95 1.10 -10.82 5.22
CA THR A 95 1.13 -12.25 5.56
C THR A 95 0.66 -13.11 4.38
N ALA A 96 -0.43 -12.75 3.74
CA ALA A 96 -0.94 -13.45 2.56
C ALA A 96 0.05 -13.40 1.40
N ALA A 97 0.65 -12.24 1.15
CA ALA A 97 1.65 -12.08 0.09
C ALA A 97 2.92 -12.92 0.36
N GLN A 98 3.35 -13.04 1.61
CA GLN A 98 4.46 -13.94 1.99
C GLN A 98 4.10 -15.41 1.78
N GLY A 99 2.82 -15.77 1.92
CA GLY A 99 2.30 -17.11 1.67
C GLY A 99 1.99 -17.43 0.19
N GLY A 100 2.04 -16.43 -0.70
CA GLY A 100 1.63 -16.60 -2.10
C GLY A 100 0.12 -16.53 -2.32
N GLU A 101 -0.64 -16.02 -1.34
CA GLU A 101 -2.11 -16.01 -1.29
C GLU A 101 -2.67 -14.57 -1.27
N ALA A 102 -1.90 -13.57 -1.74
CA ALA A 102 -2.37 -12.20 -1.81
C ALA A 102 -3.53 -12.05 -2.79
N PRO A 103 -4.51 -11.16 -2.53
CA PRO A 103 -5.56 -10.84 -3.49
C PRO A 103 -4.95 -10.18 -4.73
N ASP A 104 -5.69 -10.14 -5.84
CA ASP A 104 -5.27 -9.40 -7.03
C ASP A 104 -5.29 -7.89 -6.77
N LEU A 105 -6.33 -7.40 -6.11
CA LEU A 105 -6.56 -5.99 -5.81
C LEU A 105 -6.85 -5.78 -4.33
N MET A 106 -6.28 -4.73 -3.75
CA MET A 106 -6.56 -4.36 -2.36
C MET A 106 -6.71 -2.86 -2.18
N ARG A 107 -7.70 -2.45 -1.36
CA ARG A 107 -7.85 -1.07 -0.91
C ARG A 107 -6.92 -0.79 0.26
N LEU A 108 -5.92 0.06 0.06
CA LEU A 108 -4.94 0.45 1.08
C LEU A 108 -4.94 1.97 1.34
N SER A 109 -4.49 2.34 2.53
CA SER A 109 -4.26 3.73 2.92
C SER A 109 -2.82 4.14 2.64
N SER A 110 -2.63 5.40 2.22
CA SER A 110 -1.32 5.95 1.85
C SER A 110 -0.29 5.93 2.98
N ASP A 111 -0.72 6.12 4.22
CA ASP A 111 0.13 6.07 5.41
C ASP A 111 0.71 4.67 5.71
N GLN A 112 0.15 3.63 5.08
CA GLN A 112 0.63 2.24 5.20
C GLN A 112 1.61 1.84 4.10
N LEU A 113 1.73 2.63 3.03
CA LEU A 113 2.57 2.28 1.89
C LEU A 113 4.05 2.19 2.25
N GLY A 114 4.51 3.00 3.22
CA GLY A 114 5.89 2.96 3.70
C GLY A 114 6.31 1.60 4.26
N VAL A 115 5.42 0.88 4.93
CA VAL A 115 5.70 -0.47 5.46
C VAL A 115 5.61 -1.53 4.37
N ILE A 116 4.54 -1.51 3.57
CA ILE A 116 4.33 -2.51 2.52
C ILE A 116 5.39 -2.36 1.42
N GLY A 117 5.73 -1.12 1.06
CA GLY A 117 6.69 -0.80 0.01
C GLY A 117 8.12 -1.29 0.29
N GLU A 118 8.47 -1.53 1.57
CA GLU A 118 9.77 -2.05 1.98
C GLU A 118 9.84 -3.58 1.92
N VAL A 119 8.71 -4.26 2.07
CA VAL A 119 8.69 -5.73 2.16
C VAL A 119 8.95 -6.35 0.79
N ARG A 120 9.81 -7.35 0.77
CA ARG A 120 10.15 -8.15 -0.41
C ARG A 120 9.85 -9.62 -0.14
N VAL A 121 9.30 -10.30 -1.14
CA VAL A 121 9.13 -11.75 -1.16
C VAL A 121 9.86 -12.27 -2.39
N ASP A 122 10.80 -13.16 -2.20
CA ASP A 122 11.70 -13.65 -3.26
C ASP A 122 12.41 -12.51 -4.03
N GLY A 123 12.70 -11.40 -3.33
CA GLY A 123 13.33 -10.20 -3.88
C GLY A 123 12.40 -9.23 -4.59
N PHE A 124 11.13 -9.55 -4.77
CA PHE A 124 10.15 -8.69 -5.43
C PHE A 124 9.31 -7.89 -4.42
N PRO A 125 8.91 -6.65 -4.74
CA PRO A 125 7.97 -5.91 -3.94
C PRO A 125 6.63 -6.65 -3.87
N LEU A 126 5.83 -6.38 -2.82
CA LEU A 126 4.52 -7.00 -2.67
C LEU A 126 3.48 -6.41 -3.63
N LEU A 127 3.66 -5.15 -4.00
CA LEU A 127 2.76 -4.41 -4.88
C LEU A 127 3.37 -4.21 -6.27
N GLU A 128 2.51 -4.15 -7.26
CA GLU A 128 2.88 -3.82 -8.64
C GLU A 128 3.10 -2.31 -8.79
N ASP A 129 4.16 -1.92 -9.47
CA ASP A 129 4.36 -0.52 -9.87
C ASP A 129 3.41 -0.18 -11.04
N LEU A 130 2.49 0.72 -10.79
CA LEU A 130 1.46 1.08 -11.75
C LEU A 130 1.92 2.08 -12.83
N ARG A 131 3.12 2.65 -12.73
CA ARG A 131 3.62 3.62 -13.73
C ARG A 131 3.64 3.07 -15.16
N PRO A 132 4.01 1.80 -15.41
CA PRO A 132 3.95 1.22 -16.74
C PRO A 132 2.54 0.87 -17.22
N HIS A 133 1.61 0.74 -16.29
CA HIS A 133 0.24 0.30 -16.56
C HIS A 133 -0.74 1.46 -16.76
N LEU A 134 -0.36 2.68 -16.36
CA LEU A 134 -1.20 3.87 -16.47
C LEU A 134 -0.65 4.84 -17.50
N THR A 135 -1.48 5.21 -18.47
CA THR A 135 -1.15 6.27 -19.43
C THR A 135 -1.04 7.63 -18.75
N PRO A 136 -0.37 8.62 -19.35
CA PRO A 136 -0.36 10.00 -18.83
C PRO A 136 -1.78 10.59 -18.71
N VAL A 137 -2.71 10.21 -19.60
CA VAL A 137 -4.10 10.67 -19.55
C VAL A 137 -4.83 10.12 -18.33
N GLU A 138 -4.71 8.82 -18.06
CA GLU A 138 -5.33 8.20 -16.89
C GLU A 138 -4.75 8.78 -15.59
N ARG A 139 -3.45 9.03 -15.52
CA ARG A 139 -2.86 9.69 -14.35
C ARG A 139 -3.34 11.12 -14.16
N SER A 140 -3.54 11.88 -15.24
CA SER A 140 -4.02 13.27 -15.14
C SER A 140 -5.48 13.41 -14.70
N GLN A 141 -6.20 12.31 -14.51
CA GLN A 141 -7.54 12.30 -13.95
C GLN A 141 -7.56 12.47 -12.42
N PHE A 142 -6.43 12.32 -11.75
CA PHE A 142 -6.30 12.38 -10.30
C PHE A 142 -5.47 13.58 -9.87
N ASP A 143 -5.79 14.11 -8.69
CA ASP A 143 -5.02 15.16 -8.04
C ASP A 143 -3.55 14.74 -7.89
N ASP A 144 -2.63 15.69 -8.11
CA ASP A 144 -1.18 15.43 -8.03
C ASP A 144 -0.75 14.99 -6.63
N GLN A 145 -1.38 15.52 -5.56
CA GLN A 145 -1.09 15.13 -4.19
C GLN A 145 -1.59 13.71 -3.91
N ALA A 146 -2.77 13.35 -4.44
CA ALA A 146 -3.30 12.00 -4.33
C ALA A 146 -2.40 10.97 -5.03
N LEU A 147 -1.93 11.28 -6.24
CA LEU A 147 -0.95 10.45 -6.95
C LEU A 147 0.39 10.36 -6.20
N HIS A 148 0.84 11.48 -5.62
CA HIS A 148 2.07 11.50 -4.83
C HIS A 148 1.93 10.65 -3.56
N ALA A 149 0.80 10.75 -2.87
CA ALA A 149 0.52 9.98 -1.66
C ALA A 149 0.40 8.46 -1.91
N MET A 150 0.07 8.04 -3.14
CA MET A 150 0.05 6.62 -3.51
C MET A 150 1.41 6.10 -3.99
N ARG A 151 2.49 6.85 -3.76
CA ARG A 151 3.86 6.44 -4.07
C ARG A 151 4.64 6.04 -2.83
N TYR A 152 5.56 5.11 -3.06
CA TYR A 152 6.66 4.85 -2.14
C TYR A 152 7.96 4.80 -2.96
N GLY A 153 8.93 5.64 -2.62
CA GLY A 153 10.07 5.89 -3.48
C GLY A 153 9.60 6.41 -4.84
N GLU A 154 10.06 5.78 -5.91
CA GLU A 154 9.65 6.14 -7.26
C GLU A 154 8.38 5.42 -7.73
N ALA A 155 8.08 4.26 -7.15
CA ALA A 155 6.96 3.44 -7.59
C ALA A 155 5.60 4.06 -7.24
N LEU A 156 4.65 3.98 -8.16
CA LEU A 156 3.25 4.30 -7.93
C LEU A 156 2.51 3.00 -7.63
N TYR A 157 2.08 2.80 -6.39
CA TYR A 157 1.51 1.54 -5.95
C TYR A 157 -0.02 1.49 -5.94
N GLY A 158 -0.69 2.61 -6.11
CA GLY A 158 -2.15 2.62 -6.10
C GLY A 158 -2.77 3.65 -7.04
N VAL A 159 -4.00 3.35 -7.49
CA VAL A 159 -4.87 4.33 -8.13
C VAL A 159 -5.67 5.03 -7.04
N PRO A 160 -5.56 6.36 -6.88
CA PRO A 160 -6.28 7.08 -5.84
C PRO A 160 -7.81 6.93 -6.00
N ALA A 161 -8.52 6.70 -4.90
CA ALA A 161 -9.97 6.51 -4.92
C ALA A 161 -10.73 7.44 -3.96
N SER A 162 -10.09 7.86 -2.88
CA SER A 162 -10.67 8.81 -1.93
C SER A 162 -9.59 9.44 -1.06
N GLN A 163 -9.95 10.55 -0.40
CA GLN A 163 -9.16 11.20 0.63
C GLN A 163 -9.96 11.41 1.89
N ASP A 164 -9.28 11.54 3.03
CA ASP A 164 -9.90 11.72 4.33
C ASP A 164 -9.14 12.74 5.17
N SER A 165 -9.87 13.49 5.98
CA SER A 165 -9.31 14.33 7.04
C SER A 165 -10.32 14.49 8.18
N LEU A 166 -9.83 14.86 9.37
CA LEU A 166 -10.68 15.21 10.50
C LEU A 166 -11.23 16.62 10.34
N SER A 167 -12.42 16.87 10.88
CA SER A 167 -13.04 18.18 10.96
C SER A 167 -13.84 18.33 12.26
N LEU A 168 -14.30 19.52 12.60
CA LEU A 168 -15.19 19.75 13.74
C LEU A 168 -16.64 19.48 13.31
N ILE A 169 -17.32 18.61 14.05
CA ILE A 169 -18.74 18.28 13.86
C ILE A 169 -19.49 18.66 15.13
N TYR A 170 -20.64 19.30 15.02
CA TYR A 170 -21.38 19.78 16.17
C TYR A 170 -22.88 19.53 16.09
N ASN A 171 -23.51 19.35 17.24
CA ASN A 171 -24.96 19.16 17.39
C ASN A 171 -25.65 20.50 17.58
N LYS A 172 -26.31 21.01 16.54
CA LYS A 172 -26.98 22.32 16.53
C LYS A 172 -28.01 22.45 17.64
N ALA A 173 -28.79 21.41 17.92
CA ALA A 173 -29.82 21.45 18.95
C ALA A 173 -29.23 21.69 20.36
N ILE A 174 -28.02 21.19 20.65
CA ILE A 174 -27.37 21.46 21.95
C ILE A 174 -26.84 22.91 21.98
N PHE A 175 -26.28 23.41 20.88
CA PHE A 175 -25.84 24.81 20.76
C PHE A 175 -26.99 25.78 20.95
N ASP A 176 -28.11 25.57 20.23
CA ASP A 176 -29.33 26.39 20.34
C ASP A 176 -29.89 26.39 21.77
N ALA A 177 -29.98 25.21 22.40
CA ALA A 177 -30.49 25.07 23.77
C ALA A 177 -29.65 25.84 24.81
N ARG A 178 -28.36 26.08 24.50
CA ARG A 178 -27.43 26.78 25.40
C ARG A 178 -27.15 28.22 24.95
N GLY A 179 -27.65 28.64 23.78
CA GLY A 179 -27.44 29.96 23.23
C GLY A 179 -25.97 30.26 22.88
N VAL A 180 -25.26 29.22 22.41
CA VAL A 180 -23.89 29.32 21.93
C VAL A 180 -23.93 29.46 20.41
N ASP A 181 -23.18 30.41 19.88
CA ASP A 181 -23.05 30.60 18.43
C ASP A 181 -22.35 29.40 17.78
N TYR A 182 -22.76 29.07 16.56
CA TYR A 182 -22.15 27.96 15.82
C TYR A 182 -20.69 28.26 15.45
N PRO A 183 -19.81 27.24 15.40
CA PRO A 183 -18.44 27.41 15.00
C PRO A 183 -18.33 27.89 13.55
N ASP A 184 -17.45 28.86 13.32
CA ASP A 184 -17.11 29.37 12.00
C ASP A 184 -15.59 29.33 11.75
N ALA A 185 -15.17 29.79 10.56
CA ALA A 185 -13.77 29.75 10.17
C ALA A 185 -12.85 30.67 10.98
N SER A 186 -13.37 31.57 11.81
CA SER A 186 -12.58 32.46 12.67
C SER A 186 -12.30 31.89 14.06
N TRP A 187 -12.96 30.78 14.44
CA TRP A 187 -12.77 30.19 15.75
C TRP A 187 -11.32 29.87 16.04
N THR A 188 -10.90 30.27 17.23
CA THR A 188 -9.62 29.95 17.82
C THR A 188 -9.74 28.74 18.77
N GLN A 189 -8.60 28.20 19.21
CA GLN A 189 -8.61 27.15 20.24
C GLN A 189 -9.28 27.61 21.54
N SER A 190 -9.16 28.91 21.89
CA SER A 190 -9.83 29.49 23.07
C SER A 190 -11.34 29.55 22.86
N ASP A 191 -11.83 29.86 21.64
CA ASP A 191 -13.26 29.83 21.34
C ASP A 191 -13.81 28.41 21.42
N LEU A 192 -13.09 27.41 20.90
CA LEU A 192 -13.45 26.01 21.04
C LEU A 192 -13.56 25.59 22.51
N LEU A 193 -12.56 25.95 23.33
CA LEU A 193 -12.56 25.63 24.76
C LEU A 193 -13.71 26.33 25.50
N ASN A 194 -13.94 27.62 25.29
CA ASN A 194 -15.01 28.40 25.90
C ASN A 194 -16.41 27.84 25.53
N ALA A 195 -16.60 27.49 24.27
CA ALA A 195 -17.82 26.82 23.81
C ALA A 195 -17.97 25.45 24.50
N ALA A 196 -16.92 24.63 24.51
CA ALA A 196 -16.94 23.32 25.16
C ALA A 196 -17.28 23.42 26.66
N GLN A 197 -16.70 24.40 27.39
CA GLN A 197 -17.04 24.64 28.81
C GLN A 197 -18.51 25.04 28.98
N THR A 198 -19.03 25.93 28.13
CA THR A 198 -20.43 26.39 28.20
C THR A 198 -21.43 25.26 27.87
N LEU A 199 -21.02 24.36 26.96
CA LEU A 199 -21.83 23.24 26.49
C LEU A 199 -21.68 21.99 27.38
N THR A 200 -20.72 21.97 28.32
CA THR A 200 -20.62 20.92 29.33
C THR A 200 -21.64 21.18 30.45
N TYR A 201 -22.68 20.35 30.52
CA TYR A 201 -23.72 20.47 31.55
C TYR A 201 -24.40 19.14 31.79
N GLN A 202 -24.81 18.88 33.02
CA GLN A 202 -25.47 17.62 33.43
C GLN A 202 -24.61 16.39 32.98
N ASP A 203 -25.13 15.63 32.05
CA ASP A 203 -24.50 14.44 31.48
C ASP A 203 -24.02 14.64 30.02
N VAL A 204 -23.94 15.90 29.57
CA VAL A 204 -23.46 16.30 28.27
C VAL A 204 -22.04 16.86 28.42
N GLN A 205 -21.11 16.36 27.65
CA GLN A 205 -19.78 16.92 27.48
C GLN A 205 -19.76 17.93 26.34
N GLY A 206 -18.98 18.99 26.48
CA GLY A 206 -18.85 20.01 25.42
C GLY A 206 -18.15 19.46 24.18
N LEU A 207 -17.18 18.55 24.38
CA LEU A 207 -16.39 17.96 23.31
C LEU A 207 -16.17 16.45 23.55
N ALA A 208 -16.30 15.66 22.52
CA ALA A 208 -15.83 14.28 22.50
C ALA A 208 -14.60 14.16 21.62
N LEU A 209 -13.49 13.71 22.22
CA LEU A 209 -12.17 13.62 21.58
C LEU A 209 -11.34 12.54 22.27
N PRO A 210 -10.68 11.63 21.56
CA PRO A 210 -9.77 10.66 22.17
C PRO A 210 -8.40 11.32 22.39
N VAL A 211 -8.23 12.01 23.54
CA VAL A 211 -7.05 12.84 23.86
C VAL A 211 -5.72 12.09 23.85
N LYS A 212 -5.73 10.76 23.97
CA LYS A 212 -4.55 9.91 23.88
C LYS A 212 -4.33 9.29 22.50
N SER A 213 -5.01 9.75 21.45
CA SER A 213 -4.83 9.23 20.10
C SER A 213 -3.90 10.10 19.29
N ALA A 214 -2.80 9.52 18.82
CA ALA A 214 -1.86 10.22 17.96
C ALA A 214 -2.52 10.76 16.68
N TYR A 215 -3.46 10.02 16.08
CA TYR A 215 -4.15 10.44 14.86
C TYR A 215 -4.90 11.78 15.04
N TRP A 216 -5.55 11.98 16.18
CA TRP A 216 -6.20 13.27 16.50
C TRP A 216 -5.19 14.35 16.89
N TRP A 217 -4.12 13.97 17.59
CA TRP A 217 -3.07 14.90 17.99
C TRP A 217 -2.30 15.50 16.81
N PHE A 218 -2.05 14.77 15.73
CA PHE A 218 -1.27 15.25 14.59
C PHE A 218 -1.76 16.58 14.02
N GLY A 219 -3.08 16.80 13.96
CA GLY A 219 -3.64 18.07 13.48
C GLY A 219 -3.32 19.23 14.39
N PHE A 220 -3.43 19.04 15.70
CA PHE A 220 -3.08 20.07 16.69
C PHE A 220 -1.57 20.31 16.70
N GLN A 221 -0.77 19.23 16.68
CA GLN A 221 0.68 19.34 16.56
C GLN A 221 1.11 20.24 15.39
N ALA A 222 0.53 20.02 14.21
CA ALA A 222 0.80 20.82 13.02
C ALA A 222 0.40 22.30 13.23
N GLY A 223 -0.78 22.55 13.80
CA GLY A 223 -1.24 23.91 14.12
C GLY A 223 -0.32 24.62 15.11
N TYR A 224 0.27 23.92 16.07
CA TYR A 224 1.28 24.46 16.97
C TYR A 224 2.69 24.55 16.36
N GLY A 225 2.84 24.27 15.05
CA GLY A 225 4.13 24.33 14.36
C GLY A 225 5.04 23.14 14.60
N GLY A 226 4.50 22.01 15.10
CA GLY A 226 5.21 20.74 15.20
C GLY A 226 5.18 19.96 13.88
N GLY A 227 5.94 18.89 13.80
CA GLY A 227 6.01 17.99 12.64
C GLY A 227 6.37 16.57 13.03
N LEU A 228 6.07 15.61 12.15
CA LEU A 228 6.34 14.18 12.39
C LEU A 228 7.77 13.81 12.00
N PHE A 229 8.21 14.31 10.87
CA PHE A 229 9.53 14.06 10.29
C PHE A 229 10.11 15.36 9.78
N ASN A 230 11.43 15.48 9.82
CA ASN A 230 12.15 16.59 9.22
C ASN A 230 12.37 16.38 7.72
N GLU A 231 13.02 17.35 7.06
CA GLU A 231 13.30 17.31 5.60
C GLU A 231 14.16 16.09 5.17
N THR A 232 14.89 15.48 6.08
CA THR A 232 15.68 14.28 5.81
C THR A 232 14.91 12.98 6.06
N GLY A 233 13.66 13.06 6.52
CA GLY A 233 12.83 11.91 6.87
C GLY A 233 13.10 11.34 8.27
N ALA A 234 13.97 11.96 9.06
CA ALA A 234 14.20 11.56 10.45
C ALA A 234 13.05 12.05 11.36
N PRO A 235 12.73 11.33 12.45
CA PRO A 235 11.71 11.73 13.41
C PRO A 235 11.91 13.14 13.95
N SER A 236 10.83 13.89 14.11
CA SER A 236 10.80 15.27 14.61
C SER A 236 9.62 15.50 15.58
N LEU A 237 9.37 14.54 16.46
CA LEU A 237 8.20 14.52 17.35
C LEU A 237 8.29 15.46 18.55
N ASN A 238 9.49 15.89 18.92
CA ASN A 238 9.80 16.53 20.19
C ASN A 238 10.01 18.05 20.10
N SER A 239 9.31 18.73 19.18
CA SER A 239 9.33 20.19 19.15
C SER A 239 8.50 20.78 20.30
N ASN A 240 8.78 22.05 20.67
CA ASN A 240 7.98 22.76 21.69
C ASN A 240 6.50 22.81 21.30
N GLY A 241 6.18 23.00 19.98
CA GLY A 241 4.81 22.97 19.50
C GLY A 241 4.16 21.60 19.64
N SER A 242 4.92 20.52 19.44
CA SER A 242 4.44 19.16 19.67
C SER A 242 4.07 18.93 21.14
N ALA A 243 4.91 19.40 22.08
CA ALA A 243 4.65 19.28 23.51
C ALA A 243 3.43 20.10 23.92
N ALA A 244 3.35 21.38 23.48
CA ALA A 244 2.23 22.25 23.77
C ALA A 244 0.88 21.68 23.24
N ALA A 245 0.88 21.07 22.05
CA ALA A 245 -0.30 20.40 21.50
C ALA A 245 -0.73 19.19 22.34
N LEU A 246 0.22 18.42 22.88
CA LEU A 246 -0.08 17.26 23.70
C LEU A 246 -0.64 17.69 25.06
N ASP A 247 -0.01 18.65 25.73
CA ASP A 247 -0.49 19.22 26.99
C ASP A 247 -1.90 19.76 26.83
N TRP A 248 -2.14 20.58 25.79
CA TRP A 248 -3.46 21.18 25.54
C TRP A 248 -4.56 20.12 25.34
N LEU A 249 -4.29 19.05 24.59
CA LEU A 249 -5.26 17.97 24.39
C LEU A 249 -5.58 17.21 25.68
N ILE A 250 -4.57 16.90 26.47
CA ILE A 250 -4.75 16.18 27.74
C ILE A 250 -5.49 17.04 28.75
N ASP A 251 -5.22 18.35 28.78
CA ASP A 251 -5.87 19.31 29.66
C ASP A 251 -7.38 19.46 29.38
N LEU A 252 -7.84 19.24 28.15
CA LEU A 252 -9.28 19.22 27.83
C LEU A 252 -10.02 18.20 28.69
N GLU A 253 -9.41 17.08 29.00
CA GLU A 253 -9.98 16.03 29.86
C GLU A 253 -9.65 16.25 31.33
N LEU A 254 -8.37 16.42 31.67
CA LEU A 254 -7.89 16.35 33.06
C LEU A 254 -8.06 17.67 33.82
N GLU A 255 -7.87 18.84 33.18
CA GLU A 255 -7.96 20.14 33.81
C GLU A 255 -9.33 20.80 33.54
N HIS A 256 -9.76 20.82 32.28
CA HIS A 256 -10.96 21.55 31.89
C HIS A 256 -12.24 20.72 32.01
N GLY A 257 -12.14 19.39 32.00
CA GLY A 257 -13.26 18.47 32.18
C GLY A 257 -14.32 18.57 31.09
N VAL A 258 -13.97 19.07 29.89
CA VAL A 258 -14.86 19.22 28.73
C VAL A 258 -14.93 17.97 27.86
N VAL A 259 -14.03 17.03 28.08
CA VAL A 259 -13.99 15.68 27.47
C VAL A 259 -14.21 14.65 28.57
N ALA A 260 -15.02 13.62 28.30
CA ALA A 260 -15.26 12.54 29.27
C ALA A 260 -14.01 11.67 29.43
N THR A 261 -13.72 11.33 30.70
CA THR A 261 -12.53 10.55 31.08
C THR A 261 -12.43 9.23 30.33
N GLY A 262 -11.28 8.99 29.70
CA GLY A 262 -10.99 7.75 28.99
C GLY A 262 -11.73 7.58 27.66
N THR A 263 -12.18 8.66 27.06
CA THR A 263 -12.84 8.61 25.75
C THR A 263 -11.97 7.95 24.69
N GLN A 264 -12.47 6.89 24.08
CA GLN A 264 -11.88 6.19 22.94
C GLN A 264 -12.70 6.48 21.68
N THR A 265 -12.18 6.14 20.48
CA THR A 265 -12.81 6.45 19.19
C THR A 265 -14.29 5.99 19.11
N GLU A 266 -14.59 4.73 19.45
CA GLU A 266 -15.96 4.24 19.45
C GLU A 266 -16.82 4.88 20.55
N GLY A 267 -16.23 5.15 21.71
CA GLY A 267 -16.89 5.88 22.80
C GLY A 267 -17.27 7.29 22.40
N MET A 268 -16.37 8.01 21.71
CA MET A 268 -16.57 9.33 21.17
C MET A 268 -17.79 9.38 20.23
N LYS A 269 -17.84 8.50 19.24
CA LYS A 269 -18.94 8.37 18.28
C LYS A 269 -20.26 8.09 19.00
N ASN A 270 -20.28 7.14 19.93
CA ASN A 270 -21.48 6.78 20.66
C ASN A 270 -22.00 7.91 21.59
N GLN A 271 -21.09 8.69 22.21
CA GLN A 271 -21.46 9.88 22.99
C GLN A 271 -22.15 10.91 22.09
N PHE A 272 -21.61 11.18 20.91
CA PHE A 272 -22.18 12.14 19.98
C PHE A 272 -23.55 11.70 19.44
N ILE A 273 -23.67 10.46 18.96
CA ILE A 273 -24.96 9.88 18.50
C ILE A 273 -26.01 9.90 19.62
N GLY A 274 -25.60 9.62 20.85
CA GLY A 274 -26.46 9.67 22.03
C GLY A 274 -26.77 11.06 22.55
N SER A 275 -26.36 12.15 21.86
CA SER A 275 -26.48 13.54 22.31
C SER A 275 -25.83 13.77 23.69
N LYS A 276 -24.76 13.05 24.02
CA LYS A 276 -23.96 13.18 25.24
C LYS A 276 -22.67 14.00 24.99
N ALA A 277 -22.43 14.41 23.76
CA ALA A 277 -21.40 15.36 23.39
C ALA A 277 -21.98 16.43 22.47
N ALA A 278 -21.61 17.68 22.69
CA ALA A 278 -22.05 18.81 21.87
C ALA A 278 -21.23 18.94 20.59
N MET A 279 -19.95 18.63 20.67
CA MET A 279 -18.99 18.65 19.55
C MET A 279 -18.20 17.35 19.52
N ILE A 280 -17.70 17.01 18.34
CA ILE A 280 -16.83 15.87 18.08
C ILE A 280 -15.82 16.26 16.99
N VAL A 281 -14.58 15.80 17.10
CA VAL A 281 -13.61 15.87 16.00
C VAL A 281 -13.59 14.52 15.30
N ASP A 282 -14.12 14.46 14.07
CA ASP A 282 -14.24 13.20 13.33
C ASP A 282 -14.17 13.47 11.81
N GLY A 283 -14.12 12.40 11.03
CA GLY A 283 -14.03 12.48 9.58
C GLY A 283 -15.35 12.22 8.83
N PRO A 284 -15.33 12.39 7.50
CA PRO A 284 -16.52 12.22 6.65
C PRO A 284 -17.09 10.79 6.67
N TRP A 285 -16.26 9.78 6.95
CA TRP A 285 -16.65 8.35 6.99
C TRP A 285 -17.76 8.02 8.00
N ASN A 286 -17.96 8.84 9.02
CA ASN A 286 -19.02 8.68 10.00
C ASN A 286 -20.22 9.61 9.75
N TRP A 287 -20.15 10.54 8.79
CA TRP A 287 -21.20 11.54 8.58
C TRP A 287 -22.58 10.91 8.30
N ALA A 288 -22.63 9.95 7.39
CA ALA A 288 -23.87 9.23 7.09
C ALA A 288 -24.51 8.56 8.32
N THR A 289 -23.69 8.14 9.29
CA THR A 289 -24.17 7.58 10.57
C THR A 289 -24.79 8.66 11.45
N TYR A 290 -24.19 9.86 11.49
CA TYR A 290 -24.73 10.99 12.23
C TYR A 290 -26.07 11.46 11.66
N GLU A 291 -26.21 11.55 10.34
CA GLU A 291 -27.50 11.83 9.70
C GLU A 291 -28.55 10.77 9.99
N ALA A 292 -28.19 9.50 9.88
CA ALA A 292 -29.11 8.39 10.18
C ALA A 292 -29.60 8.40 11.63
N SER A 293 -28.83 8.97 12.56
CA SER A 293 -29.21 9.14 13.97
C SER A 293 -30.23 10.25 14.21
N ARG A 294 -30.62 11.00 13.16
CA ARG A 294 -31.56 12.13 13.20
C ARG A 294 -31.08 13.32 14.05
N LEU A 295 -29.78 13.47 14.23
CA LEU A 295 -29.19 14.66 14.81
C LEU A 295 -29.19 15.78 13.77
N ASP A 296 -29.49 17.01 14.22
CA ASP A 296 -29.24 18.20 13.41
C ASP A 296 -27.77 18.59 13.60
N VAL A 297 -26.94 18.14 12.67
CA VAL A 297 -25.50 18.30 12.75
C VAL A 297 -25.01 19.41 11.83
N GLY A 298 -23.92 20.04 12.22
CA GLY A 298 -23.15 20.97 11.40
C GLY A 298 -21.71 20.53 11.34
N GLN A 299 -21.03 20.91 10.28
CA GLN A 299 -19.58 20.76 10.10
C GLN A 299 -18.93 22.14 10.11
N ALA A 300 -17.74 22.26 10.69
CA ALA A 300 -16.93 23.46 10.67
C ALA A 300 -15.43 23.09 10.60
N MET A 301 -14.62 24.02 10.14
CA MET A 301 -13.16 23.86 10.19
C MET A 301 -12.67 23.79 11.63
N LEU A 302 -11.61 23.04 11.87
CA LEU A 302 -10.90 23.03 13.14
C LEU A 302 -10.29 24.42 13.44
N PRO A 303 -10.08 24.78 14.71
CA PRO A 303 -9.76 26.15 15.10
C PRO A 303 -8.36 26.60 14.68
N LEU A 304 -8.15 27.91 14.78
CA LEU A 304 -6.83 28.54 14.73
C LEU A 304 -6.11 28.38 16.07
N ILE A 305 -4.83 28.13 16.05
CA ILE A 305 -3.95 28.18 17.22
C ILE A 305 -3.49 29.62 17.41
N GLU A 306 -3.83 30.24 18.52
CA GLU A 306 -3.58 31.68 18.76
C GLU A 306 -2.09 31.99 18.83
N GLU A 307 -1.28 31.07 19.31
CA GLU A 307 0.17 31.25 19.47
C GLU A 307 0.88 31.36 18.11
N THR A 308 0.47 30.59 17.14
CA THR A 308 1.10 30.52 15.81
C THR A 308 0.35 31.30 14.75
N GLY A 309 -0.96 31.50 14.94
CA GLY A 309 -1.89 32.00 13.92
C GLY A 309 -2.25 30.95 12.88
N GLU A 310 -1.72 29.73 12.99
CA GLU A 310 -1.97 28.63 12.07
C GLU A 310 -3.24 27.85 12.47
N ARG A 311 -3.86 27.20 11.49
CA ARG A 311 -5.02 26.36 11.74
C ARG A 311 -4.58 24.94 12.15
N VAL A 312 -5.38 24.33 13.02
CA VAL A 312 -5.28 22.88 13.25
C VAL A 312 -5.40 22.15 11.90
N ALA A 313 -4.34 21.45 11.51
CA ALA A 313 -4.14 20.85 10.20
C ALA A 313 -4.00 19.32 10.29
N PRO A 314 -5.13 18.57 10.39
CA PRO A 314 -5.10 17.13 10.48
C PRO A 314 -4.40 16.47 9.31
N LEU A 315 -3.96 15.23 9.49
CA LEU A 315 -3.44 14.45 8.38
C LEU A 315 -4.52 14.28 7.30
N VAL A 316 -4.12 14.50 6.07
CA VAL A 316 -4.85 14.07 4.89
C VAL A 316 -4.31 12.72 4.48
N THR A 317 -5.13 11.70 4.58
CA THR A 317 -4.80 10.35 4.13
C THR A 317 -5.57 10.02 2.86
N TYR A 318 -4.93 9.30 1.97
CA TYR A 318 -5.54 8.86 0.71
C TYR A 318 -5.78 7.36 0.76
N LYS A 319 -6.89 6.93 0.18
CA LYS A 319 -7.17 5.50 -0.02
C LYS A 319 -7.08 5.22 -1.52
N GLY A 320 -6.40 4.15 -1.86
CA GLY A 320 -6.23 3.77 -3.26
C GLY A 320 -6.37 2.27 -3.46
N TRP A 321 -6.60 1.90 -4.70
CA TRP A 321 -6.63 0.52 -5.14
C TRP A 321 -5.23 0.10 -5.57
N THR A 322 -4.64 -0.83 -4.83
CA THR A 322 -3.29 -1.34 -5.06
C THR A 322 -3.33 -2.73 -5.68
N VAL A 323 -2.50 -2.95 -6.68
CA VAL A 323 -2.41 -4.24 -7.39
C VAL A 323 -1.31 -5.09 -6.77
N SER A 324 -1.61 -6.35 -6.46
CA SER A 324 -0.61 -7.28 -5.97
C SER A 324 0.42 -7.62 -7.05
N LYS A 325 1.68 -7.71 -6.65
CA LYS A 325 2.74 -8.23 -7.53
C LYS A 325 2.46 -9.66 -7.98
N GLN A 326 1.74 -10.43 -7.17
CA GLN A 326 1.41 -11.84 -7.42
C GLN A 326 0.21 -12.04 -8.34
N SER A 327 -0.57 -10.98 -8.62
CA SER A 327 -1.71 -11.08 -9.55
C SER A 327 -1.28 -11.66 -10.90
N GLN A 328 -1.99 -12.65 -11.37
CA GLN A 328 -1.79 -13.25 -12.69
C GLN A 328 -2.59 -12.51 -13.79
N HIS A 329 -3.49 -11.61 -13.40
CA HIS A 329 -4.43 -10.90 -14.27
C HIS A 329 -4.23 -9.38 -14.19
N LYS A 330 -2.97 -8.91 -14.21
CA LYS A 330 -2.62 -7.50 -13.95
C LYS A 330 -3.39 -6.49 -14.79
N VAL A 331 -3.59 -6.78 -16.08
CA VAL A 331 -4.32 -5.88 -16.99
C VAL A 331 -5.77 -5.70 -16.52
N ALA A 332 -6.48 -6.81 -16.30
CA ALA A 332 -7.86 -6.78 -15.81
C ALA A 332 -7.96 -6.18 -14.40
N THR A 333 -6.96 -6.42 -13.54
CA THR A 333 -6.90 -5.85 -12.18
C THR A 333 -6.70 -4.34 -12.21
N VAL A 334 -5.83 -3.82 -13.08
CA VAL A 334 -5.63 -2.37 -13.27
C VAL A 334 -6.88 -1.73 -13.85
N GLU A 335 -7.54 -2.38 -14.80
CA GLU A 335 -8.81 -1.93 -15.37
C GLU A 335 -9.91 -1.80 -14.30
N LEU A 336 -10.02 -2.79 -13.41
CA LEU A 336 -10.91 -2.72 -12.25
C LEU A 336 -10.52 -1.59 -11.29
N ALA A 337 -9.22 -1.40 -11.01
CA ALA A 337 -8.74 -0.31 -10.15
C ALA A 337 -9.10 1.08 -10.71
N LEU A 338 -8.91 1.28 -12.03
CA LEU A 338 -9.29 2.51 -12.72
C LEU A 338 -10.81 2.71 -12.72
N TYR A 339 -11.58 1.66 -12.96
CA TYR A 339 -13.04 1.74 -12.91
C TYR A 339 -13.54 2.14 -11.52
N LEU A 340 -13.04 1.51 -10.46
CA LEU A 340 -13.39 1.82 -9.07
C LEU A 340 -12.93 3.22 -8.63
N SER A 341 -12.00 3.82 -9.35
CA SER A 341 -11.49 5.18 -9.13
C SER A 341 -12.01 6.18 -10.16
N SER A 342 -12.94 5.79 -11.03
CA SER A 342 -13.49 6.67 -12.07
C SER A 342 -14.33 7.81 -11.50
N GLU A 343 -14.53 8.85 -12.31
CA GLU A 343 -15.38 10.01 -11.97
C GLU A 343 -16.76 9.57 -11.48
N ASP A 344 -17.46 8.71 -12.23
CA ASP A 344 -18.82 8.26 -11.89
C ASP A 344 -18.88 7.52 -10.55
N VAL A 345 -17.91 6.63 -10.29
CA VAL A 345 -17.86 5.86 -9.05
C VAL A 345 -17.50 6.78 -7.88
N GLN A 346 -16.50 7.65 -8.00
CA GLN A 346 -16.14 8.58 -6.94
C GLN A 346 -17.26 9.60 -6.67
N LYS A 347 -17.97 10.07 -7.72
CA LYS A 347 -19.14 10.93 -7.56
C LYS A 347 -20.26 10.23 -6.77
N THR A 348 -20.54 8.97 -7.09
CA THR A 348 -21.53 8.17 -6.36
C THR A 348 -21.14 8.04 -4.88
N PHE A 349 -19.87 7.72 -4.59
CA PHE A 349 -19.37 7.68 -3.22
C PHE A 349 -19.50 9.04 -2.52
N ALA A 350 -19.15 10.13 -3.18
CA ALA A 350 -19.25 11.47 -2.60
C ALA A 350 -20.69 11.82 -2.22
N LEU A 351 -21.64 11.65 -3.13
CA LEU A 351 -23.02 12.06 -2.91
C LEU A 351 -23.82 11.12 -1.99
N GLU A 352 -23.51 9.83 -1.96
CA GLU A 352 -24.23 8.87 -1.13
C GLU A 352 -23.61 8.65 0.26
N THR A 353 -22.28 8.82 0.37
CA THR A 353 -21.52 8.44 1.58
C THR A 353 -20.64 9.53 2.16
N TYR A 354 -20.55 10.71 1.51
CA TYR A 354 -19.66 11.81 1.86
C TYR A 354 -18.17 11.46 1.77
N THR A 355 -17.82 10.40 1.07
CA THR A 355 -16.43 10.05 0.77
C THR A 355 -15.82 11.12 -0.14
N LEU A 356 -14.72 11.75 0.29
CA LEU A 356 -14.14 12.86 -0.46
C LEU A 356 -13.39 12.35 -1.69
N PRO A 357 -13.68 12.90 -2.88
CA PRO A 357 -13.08 12.43 -4.12
C PRO A 357 -11.62 12.88 -4.30
N THR A 358 -10.91 12.21 -5.20
CA THR A 358 -9.55 12.54 -5.66
C THR A 358 -9.51 12.74 -7.18
N HIS A 359 -10.63 12.56 -7.87
CA HIS A 359 -10.74 12.72 -9.31
C HIS A 359 -10.97 14.20 -9.65
N VAL A 360 -10.07 14.82 -10.42
CA VAL A 360 -10.05 16.28 -10.67
C VAL A 360 -11.31 16.81 -11.35
N ALA A 361 -12.05 15.99 -12.10
CA ALA A 361 -13.31 16.41 -12.68
C ALA A 361 -14.38 16.76 -11.63
N LEU A 362 -14.27 16.21 -10.41
CA LEU A 362 -15.21 16.45 -9.33
C LEU A 362 -14.91 17.74 -8.55
N ASP A 363 -13.77 18.37 -8.76
CA ASP A 363 -13.43 19.67 -8.18
C ASP A 363 -14.34 20.79 -8.73
N GLU A 364 -14.85 20.63 -9.95
CA GLU A 364 -15.75 21.60 -10.58
C GLU A 364 -17.17 21.02 -10.78
N ASP A 365 -17.46 19.81 -10.31
CA ASP A 365 -18.79 19.21 -10.43
C ASP A 365 -19.83 19.99 -9.59
N ALA A 366 -20.85 20.51 -10.26
CA ALA A 366 -21.84 21.40 -9.63
C ALA A 366 -22.64 20.71 -8.52
N GLU A 367 -22.88 19.41 -8.59
CA GLU A 367 -23.64 18.66 -7.60
C GLU A 367 -22.79 18.42 -6.35
N VAL A 368 -21.53 17.99 -6.52
CA VAL A 368 -20.56 17.83 -5.43
C VAL A 368 -20.27 19.17 -4.75
N GLN A 369 -20.04 20.23 -5.51
CA GLN A 369 -19.72 21.55 -4.98
C GLN A 369 -20.91 22.24 -4.28
N SER A 370 -22.13 21.88 -4.62
CA SER A 370 -23.32 22.44 -3.95
C SER A 370 -23.65 21.76 -2.62
N ASP A 371 -23.05 20.61 -2.32
CA ASP A 371 -23.21 19.96 -1.03
C ASP A 371 -22.33 20.66 0.03
N ALA A 372 -22.99 21.27 1.01
CA ALA A 372 -22.28 22.07 2.03
C ALA A 372 -21.38 21.22 2.94
N VAL A 373 -21.69 19.94 3.10
CA VAL A 373 -20.92 19.02 3.95
C VAL A 373 -19.63 18.61 3.22
N LEU A 374 -19.76 18.17 1.96
CA LEU A 374 -18.60 17.87 1.13
C LEU A 374 -17.67 19.07 1.00
N ALA A 375 -18.23 20.24 0.66
CA ALA A 375 -17.46 21.48 0.56
C ALA A 375 -16.76 21.84 1.89
N GLY A 376 -17.42 21.64 3.03
CA GLY A 376 -16.86 21.88 4.34
C GLY A 376 -15.66 20.97 4.65
N PHE A 377 -15.79 19.68 4.39
CA PHE A 377 -14.67 18.73 4.57
C PHE A 377 -13.53 18.99 3.57
N MET A 378 -13.83 19.33 2.31
CA MET A 378 -12.81 19.70 1.33
C MET A 378 -12.05 20.96 1.74
N ASN A 379 -12.71 21.95 2.33
CA ASN A 379 -12.04 23.13 2.89
C ASN A 379 -11.05 22.75 4.01
N GLN A 380 -11.39 21.76 4.84
CA GLN A 380 -10.48 21.28 5.88
C GLN A 380 -9.31 20.47 5.28
N VAL A 381 -9.55 19.64 4.27
CA VAL A 381 -8.51 18.91 3.53
C VAL A 381 -7.49 19.89 2.93
N ASN A 382 -7.94 20.99 2.32
CA ASN A 382 -7.08 21.99 1.69
C ASN A 382 -6.09 22.68 2.66
N VAL A 383 -6.38 22.66 3.95
CA VAL A 383 -5.47 23.17 5.01
C VAL A 383 -4.83 22.06 5.82
N GLY A 384 -5.14 20.81 5.51
CA GLY A 384 -4.59 19.63 6.16
C GLY A 384 -3.14 19.35 5.77
N THR A 385 -2.50 18.47 6.49
CA THR A 385 -1.12 18.02 6.25
C THR A 385 -1.15 16.67 5.54
N PRO A 386 -0.64 16.53 4.31
CA PRO A 386 -0.54 15.23 3.66
C PRO A 386 0.22 14.23 4.55
N ALA A 387 -0.34 13.05 4.74
CA ALA A 387 0.32 12.00 5.53
C ALA A 387 1.66 11.62 4.86
N PRO A 388 2.76 11.61 5.60
CA PRO A 388 4.05 11.18 5.05
C PRO A 388 3.98 9.74 4.56
N THR A 389 4.58 9.46 3.41
CA THR A 389 4.71 8.10 2.87
C THR A 389 6.06 7.47 3.24
N THR A 390 6.69 7.96 4.31
CA THR A 390 7.96 7.45 4.80
C THR A 390 7.77 6.12 5.54
N ARG A 391 8.83 5.33 5.61
CA ARG A 391 8.89 4.09 6.39
C ARG A 391 8.43 4.28 7.84
N GLY A 392 8.81 5.39 8.46
CA GLY A 392 8.50 5.67 9.86
C GLY A 392 7.02 5.97 10.14
N MET A 393 6.20 6.31 9.12
CA MET A 393 4.83 6.76 9.37
C MET A 393 3.95 5.69 10.05
N ALA A 394 4.04 4.44 9.64
CA ALA A 394 3.26 3.38 10.28
C ALA A 394 3.82 2.98 11.66
N LEU A 395 5.09 3.27 11.93
CA LEU A 395 5.77 2.95 13.20
C LEU A 395 5.52 4.03 14.28
N VAL A 396 5.10 5.23 13.90
CA VAL A 396 4.98 6.39 14.81
C VAL A 396 3.99 6.16 15.95
N TYR A 397 2.96 5.36 15.73
CA TYR A 397 1.85 5.17 16.67
C TYR A 397 2.25 4.47 17.97
N GLY A 398 3.16 3.50 17.91
CA GLY A 398 3.64 2.75 19.09
C GLY A 398 4.37 3.64 20.09
N PRO A 399 5.47 4.30 19.71
CA PRO A 399 6.19 5.24 20.56
C PRO A 399 5.32 6.39 21.08
N LEU A 400 4.44 6.99 20.23
CA LEU A 400 3.53 8.05 20.65
C LEU A 400 2.48 7.56 21.66
N GLY A 401 1.92 6.37 21.47
CA GLY A 401 0.97 5.79 22.43
C GLY A 401 1.59 5.66 23.83
N THR A 402 2.85 5.26 23.89
CA THR A 402 3.61 5.19 25.16
C THR A 402 3.82 6.58 25.76
N ALA A 403 4.23 7.56 24.96
CA ALA A 403 4.45 8.93 25.41
C ALA A 403 3.17 9.57 25.96
N PHE A 404 2.06 9.42 25.26
CA PHE A 404 0.77 9.97 25.64
C PHE A 404 0.26 9.38 26.98
N GLU A 405 0.46 8.09 27.18
CA GLU A 405 0.13 7.45 28.47
C GLU A 405 0.99 7.99 29.62
N GLN A 406 2.29 8.26 29.37
CA GLN A 406 3.19 8.83 30.36
C GLN A 406 2.76 10.24 30.77
N VAL A 407 2.39 11.10 29.81
CA VAL A 407 1.91 12.47 30.09
C VAL A 407 0.54 12.41 30.78
N TYR A 408 -0.38 11.60 30.28
CA TYR A 408 -1.73 11.45 30.86
C TYR A 408 -1.72 10.99 32.31
N THR A 409 -0.80 10.10 32.67
CA THR A 409 -0.64 9.62 34.06
C THR A 409 0.21 10.53 34.92
N GLY A 410 0.79 11.62 34.36
CA GLY A 410 1.70 12.53 35.07
C GLY A 410 3.06 11.91 35.42
N SER A 411 3.43 10.81 34.76
CA SER A 411 4.72 10.14 35.01
C SER A 411 5.89 10.78 34.27
N SER A 412 5.62 11.59 33.26
CA SER A 412 6.60 12.39 32.51
C SER A 412 5.96 13.69 31.99
N SER A 413 6.76 14.72 31.76
CA SER A 413 6.33 15.90 31.00
C SER A 413 6.15 15.56 29.50
N ALA A 414 5.40 16.39 28.75
CA ALA A 414 5.23 16.21 27.32
C ALA A 414 6.58 16.26 26.57
N ASP A 415 7.46 17.21 26.94
CA ASP A 415 8.80 17.32 26.34
C ASP A 415 9.63 16.04 26.52
N GLU A 416 9.69 15.50 27.74
CA GLU A 416 10.46 14.29 28.05
C GLU A 416 9.86 13.04 27.37
N ALA A 417 8.54 12.90 27.41
CA ALA A 417 7.84 11.76 26.82
C ALA A 417 7.97 11.75 25.28
N LEU A 418 7.80 12.91 24.63
CA LEU A 418 7.97 13.03 23.18
C LEU A 418 9.43 12.89 22.74
N ALA A 419 10.39 13.35 23.55
CA ALA A 419 11.82 13.07 23.29
C ALA A 419 12.11 11.56 23.34
N GLY A 420 11.53 10.85 24.30
CA GLY A 420 11.60 9.39 24.38
C GLY A 420 10.95 8.71 23.17
N ALA A 421 9.77 9.16 22.75
CA ALA A 421 9.09 8.65 21.57
C ALA A 421 9.90 8.89 20.29
N ASN A 422 10.50 10.08 20.16
CA ASN A 422 11.34 10.41 19.00
C ASN A 422 12.55 9.49 18.90
N ALA A 423 13.23 9.23 20.02
CA ALA A 423 14.38 8.32 20.08
C ALA A 423 13.96 6.87 19.78
N ALA A 424 12.84 6.42 20.34
CA ALA A 424 12.33 5.08 20.09
C ALA A 424 11.95 4.86 18.62
N LEU A 425 11.29 5.85 18.00
CA LEU A 425 10.96 5.79 16.59
C LEU A 425 12.21 5.78 15.69
N ASP A 426 13.21 6.60 16.03
CA ASP A 426 14.49 6.61 15.30
C ASP A 426 15.20 5.26 15.41
N ASP A 427 15.21 4.66 16.59
CA ASP A 427 15.78 3.32 16.82
C ASP A 427 15.02 2.23 16.04
N GLU A 428 13.68 2.31 15.97
CA GLU A 428 12.87 1.37 15.18
C GLU A 428 13.15 1.50 13.69
N ILE A 429 13.18 2.72 13.15
CA ILE A 429 13.51 2.97 11.73
C ILE A 429 14.92 2.45 11.42
N ASN A 430 15.91 2.78 12.21
CA ASN A 430 17.28 2.32 12.06
C ASN A 430 17.40 0.80 12.25
N GLY A 431 16.60 0.21 13.13
CA GLY A 431 16.53 -1.25 13.33
C GLY A 431 16.00 -1.98 12.08
N LEU A 432 14.98 -1.43 11.43
CA LEU A 432 14.47 -1.94 10.15
C LEU A 432 15.52 -1.79 9.04
N GLU A 433 16.20 -0.67 8.97
CA GLU A 433 17.31 -0.48 8.01
C GLU A 433 18.40 -1.52 8.19
N ARG A 434 18.79 -1.81 9.45
CA ARG A 434 19.77 -2.86 9.75
C ARG A 434 19.25 -4.27 9.48
N ALA A 435 17.94 -4.50 9.62
CA ALA A 435 17.32 -5.81 9.35
C ALA A 435 17.10 -6.05 7.85
N VAL A 436 16.96 -4.98 7.07
CA VAL A 436 16.80 -5.01 5.61
C VAL A 436 18.13 -4.86 4.89
N ASP A 437 19.17 -4.32 5.56
CA ASP A 437 20.53 -4.40 5.02
C ASP A 437 20.91 -5.89 4.91
N PRO A 438 20.98 -6.45 3.69
CA PRO A 438 21.62 -7.73 3.55
C PRO A 438 23.04 -7.59 4.09
N PRO A 439 23.62 -8.62 4.69
CA PRO A 439 25.00 -8.58 5.12
C PRO A 439 25.84 -8.03 3.98
N ALA A 440 26.76 -7.12 4.28
CA ALA A 440 27.48 -6.24 3.33
C ALA A 440 28.15 -6.92 2.11
N ASN A 441 27.98 -8.22 1.95
CA ASN A 441 28.49 -9.04 0.85
C ASN A 441 27.38 -9.76 0.04
N GLU A 442 26.09 -9.57 0.33
CA GLU A 442 24.97 -10.16 -0.42
C GLU A 442 24.22 -9.11 -1.28
N GLY A 443 24.74 -7.88 -1.32
CA GLY A 443 24.21 -6.81 -2.15
C GLY A 443 24.41 -7.10 -3.64
N TYR A 444 23.65 -6.42 -4.43
CA TYR A 444 23.75 -6.22 -5.88
C TYR A 444 24.80 -7.00 -6.63
N ARG A 445 24.34 -7.78 -7.55
CA ARG A 445 25.21 -8.24 -8.62
C ARG A 445 24.83 -7.53 -9.90
N THR A 446 25.77 -6.77 -10.44
CA THR A 446 25.67 -6.23 -11.78
C THR A 446 26.05 -7.33 -12.75
N ILE A 447 25.16 -7.61 -13.69
CA ILE A 447 25.40 -8.53 -14.78
C ILE A 447 25.64 -7.68 -16.01
N SER A 448 26.81 -7.84 -16.63
CA SER A 448 27.11 -7.24 -17.92
C SER A 448 27.02 -8.29 -19.00
N VAL A 449 26.22 -8.00 -20.02
CA VAL A 449 26.04 -8.86 -21.17
C VAL A 449 26.34 -8.07 -22.43
N ASN A 450 27.29 -8.54 -23.22
CA ASN A 450 27.64 -7.94 -24.50
C ASN A 450 27.17 -8.84 -25.64
N PHE A 451 26.45 -8.27 -26.59
CA PHE A 451 26.02 -8.97 -27.80
C PHE A 451 26.00 -8.04 -29.01
N THR A 452 25.99 -8.62 -30.20
CA THR A 452 25.97 -7.85 -31.45
C THR A 452 24.60 -7.95 -32.10
N ILE A 453 24.08 -6.81 -32.54
CA ILE A 453 22.83 -6.69 -33.28
C ILE A 453 23.15 -6.47 -34.75
N ASP A 454 22.69 -7.38 -35.60
CA ASP A 454 22.93 -7.30 -37.06
C ASP A 454 22.06 -6.26 -37.76
N GLY A 455 20.96 -5.84 -37.13
CA GLY A 455 20.04 -4.84 -37.68
C GLY A 455 19.29 -4.07 -36.62
N SER A 456 19.02 -2.79 -36.89
CA SER A 456 18.24 -1.95 -35.98
C SER A 456 16.82 -2.49 -35.79
N SER A 457 16.39 -2.71 -34.57
CA SER A 457 15.05 -3.23 -34.24
C SER A 457 14.65 -2.94 -32.79
N ASN A 458 13.45 -3.32 -32.44
CA ASN A 458 12.99 -3.33 -31.06
C ASN A 458 13.28 -4.70 -30.43
N TYR A 459 13.81 -4.67 -29.21
CA TYR A 459 14.14 -5.86 -28.45
C TYR A 459 13.53 -5.80 -27.06
N THR A 460 13.08 -6.93 -26.56
CA THR A 460 12.57 -7.11 -25.20
C THR A 460 13.59 -7.91 -24.38
N ILE A 461 13.91 -7.42 -23.19
CA ILE A 461 14.78 -8.10 -22.24
C ILE A 461 13.92 -8.75 -21.20
N THR A 462 14.16 -10.03 -20.92
CA THR A 462 13.49 -10.76 -19.85
C THR A 462 14.53 -11.37 -18.91
N VAL A 463 14.17 -11.44 -17.62
CA VAL A 463 14.92 -12.19 -16.62
C VAL A 463 13.93 -13.18 -15.98
N ASP A 464 14.27 -14.47 -16.00
CA ASP A 464 13.37 -15.56 -15.56
C ASP A 464 11.99 -15.51 -16.23
N GLY A 465 11.95 -15.14 -17.51
CA GLY A 465 10.71 -15.00 -18.26
C GLY A 465 9.93 -13.70 -17.99
N MET A 466 10.37 -12.87 -17.04
CA MET A 466 9.77 -11.57 -16.76
C MET A 466 10.43 -10.48 -17.61
N ASN A 467 9.64 -9.64 -18.25
CA ASN A 467 10.17 -8.49 -18.95
C ASN A 467 10.57 -7.37 -17.97
N HIS A 468 11.37 -6.41 -18.43
CA HIS A 468 11.88 -5.35 -17.55
C HIS A 468 10.80 -4.42 -16.96
N THR A 469 9.57 -4.42 -17.44
CA THR A 469 8.45 -3.73 -16.80
C THR A 469 7.90 -4.49 -15.60
N GLN A 470 8.18 -5.76 -15.49
CA GLN A 470 7.85 -6.61 -14.34
C GLN A 470 8.97 -6.57 -13.29
N LEU A 471 10.16 -6.10 -13.66
CA LEU A 471 11.26 -5.79 -12.76
C LEU A 471 11.07 -4.34 -12.28
N SER A 472 11.16 -4.08 -10.99
CA SER A 472 11.12 -2.72 -10.45
C SER A 472 12.42 -2.00 -10.82
N LEU A 473 12.39 -1.16 -11.86
CA LEU A 473 13.58 -0.47 -12.36
C LEU A 473 13.68 0.91 -11.73
N VAL A 474 14.67 1.13 -10.90
CA VAL A 474 15.01 2.45 -10.34
C VAL A 474 16.39 2.86 -10.81
N GLY A 475 16.51 4.08 -11.31
CA GLY A 475 17.77 4.60 -11.83
C GLY A 475 18.84 4.81 -10.76
N PRO A 476 20.11 4.87 -11.16
CA PRO A 476 21.27 4.85 -10.27
C PRO A 476 21.54 6.12 -9.47
N GLU A 477 20.83 7.21 -9.70
CA GLU A 477 21.07 8.48 -9.00
C GLU A 477 20.47 8.54 -7.59
N ARG A 478 19.80 7.48 -7.14
CA ARG A 478 19.11 7.45 -5.84
C ARG A 478 19.76 6.44 -4.93
N SER A 479 20.98 6.71 -4.63
CA SER A 479 21.91 5.88 -3.87
C SER A 479 21.62 5.75 -2.38
N ALA A 480 20.50 6.21 -1.88
CA ALA A 480 20.17 6.14 -0.46
C ALA A 480 19.18 5.03 -0.09
N LEU A 481 18.62 4.34 -1.09
CA LEU A 481 17.69 3.22 -0.85
C LEU A 481 18.28 1.93 -1.43
N PRO A 482 17.97 0.79 -0.81
CA PRO A 482 18.43 -0.48 -1.34
C PRO A 482 17.99 -0.63 -2.79
N PRO A 483 18.79 -1.28 -3.53
CA PRO A 483 18.76 -1.31 -4.94
C PRO A 483 17.61 -2.06 -5.47
N TYR A 484 17.21 -1.48 -6.42
CA TYR A 484 16.14 -1.91 -7.25
C TYR A 484 16.74 -2.47 -8.53
N ASP A 485 16.07 -3.45 -9.07
CA ASP A 485 16.47 -4.00 -10.34
C ASP A 485 16.49 -2.92 -11.41
N SER A 486 17.64 -2.66 -11.97
CA SER A 486 17.83 -1.69 -13.04
C SER A 486 18.64 -2.29 -14.17
N CYS A 487 18.26 -2.00 -15.40
CA CYS A 487 19.07 -2.35 -16.56
C CYS A 487 19.47 -1.09 -17.33
N ARG A 488 20.73 -1.08 -17.82
CA ARG A 488 21.25 -0.07 -18.72
C ARG A 488 21.67 -0.75 -20.01
N ALA A 489 21.51 -0.05 -21.10
CA ALA A 489 22.04 -0.47 -22.38
C ALA A 489 22.94 0.64 -22.92
N ASN A 490 24.22 0.35 -23.14
CA ASN A 490 25.22 1.31 -23.56
C ASN A 490 25.24 2.60 -22.71
N ASP A 491 25.30 2.44 -21.39
CA ASP A 491 25.28 3.52 -20.39
C ASP A 491 24.01 4.39 -20.37
N ALA A 492 23.01 4.09 -21.17
CA ALA A 492 21.73 4.78 -21.13
C ALA A 492 20.70 3.99 -20.33
N GLU A 493 19.99 4.67 -19.41
CA GLU A 493 18.88 4.05 -18.69
C GLU A 493 17.79 3.57 -19.66
N MET A 494 17.27 2.38 -19.39
CA MET A 494 16.14 1.87 -20.14
C MET A 494 14.87 2.52 -19.61
N PRO A 495 14.05 3.17 -20.47
CA PRO A 495 12.86 3.87 -20.02
C PRO A 495 11.83 2.90 -19.44
N TYR A 496 11.22 3.28 -18.35
CA TYR A 496 10.20 2.50 -17.61
C TYR A 496 8.96 2.13 -18.41
N ILE A 497 8.70 2.82 -19.51
CA ILE A 497 7.39 2.83 -20.19
C ILE A 497 7.29 1.72 -21.26
N SER A 498 8.35 0.98 -21.53
CA SER A 498 8.34 -0.03 -22.60
C SER A 498 9.21 -1.23 -22.25
N ALA A 499 8.59 -2.40 -22.25
CA ALA A 499 9.32 -3.68 -22.20
C ALA A 499 10.22 -3.87 -23.44
N THR A 500 10.03 -3.06 -24.44
CA THR A 500 10.70 -3.15 -25.73
C THR A 500 11.40 -1.85 -26.03
N ARG A 501 12.68 -1.93 -26.37
CA ARG A 501 13.49 -0.77 -26.74
C ARG A 501 14.06 -0.96 -28.14
N PHE A 502 14.13 0.16 -28.86
CA PHE A 502 14.85 0.20 -30.13
C PHE A 502 16.36 0.30 -29.90
N PHE A 503 17.11 -0.61 -30.48
CA PHE A 503 18.56 -0.61 -30.52
C PHE A 503 19.06 -0.44 -31.94
N PRO A 504 20.05 0.42 -32.18
CA PRO A 504 20.75 0.47 -33.47
C PRO A 504 21.58 -0.79 -33.68
N ALA A 505 21.86 -1.12 -34.92
CA ALA A 505 22.81 -2.19 -35.22
C ALA A 505 24.19 -1.90 -34.64
N GLY A 506 24.87 -2.90 -34.14
CA GLY A 506 26.19 -2.80 -33.53
C GLY A 506 26.33 -3.59 -32.24
N GLU A 507 27.43 -3.35 -31.54
CA GLU A 507 27.67 -3.93 -30.23
C GLU A 507 26.78 -3.24 -29.17
N VAL A 508 26.12 -4.03 -28.34
CA VAL A 508 25.29 -3.56 -27.25
C VAL A 508 25.78 -4.22 -25.96
N GLU A 509 26.10 -3.40 -24.97
CA GLU A 509 26.34 -3.82 -23.61
C GLU A 509 25.06 -3.56 -22.78
N ILE A 510 24.54 -4.61 -22.13
CA ILE A 510 23.45 -4.49 -21.17
C ILE A 510 24.03 -4.78 -19.79
N GLN A 511 23.87 -3.85 -18.87
CA GLN A 511 24.19 -4.02 -17.47
C GLN A 511 22.89 -4.02 -16.68
N CYS A 512 22.64 -5.10 -15.96
CA CYS A 512 21.50 -5.21 -15.05
C CYS A 512 21.99 -5.37 -13.62
N SER A 513 21.46 -4.56 -12.72
CA SER A 513 21.57 -4.76 -11.28
C SER A 513 20.26 -5.36 -10.80
N LEU A 514 20.30 -6.57 -10.31
CA LEU A 514 19.10 -7.34 -9.91
C LEU A 514 19.13 -7.59 -8.40
N THR A 515 18.01 -7.27 -7.73
CA THR A 515 17.77 -7.62 -6.34
C THR A 515 17.02 -8.95 -6.27
N GLY A 516 17.15 -9.68 -5.16
CA GLY A 516 16.44 -10.94 -4.95
C GLY A 516 17.01 -12.11 -5.73
N MET A 517 18.21 -12.00 -6.28
CA MET A 517 18.93 -13.15 -6.77
C MET A 517 19.28 -14.08 -5.59
N VAL A 518 18.71 -15.26 -5.57
CA VAL A 518 18.98 -16.26 -4.55
C VAL A 518 20.33 -16.92 -4.82
N PRO A 519 21.28 -16.91 -3.86
CA PRO A 519 22.56 -17.60 -4.02
C PRO A 519 22.37 -19.05 -4.44
N GLY A 520 23.12 -19.48 -5.47
CA GLY A 520 23.06 -20.84 -6.02
C GLY A 520 21.88 -21.14 -6.96
N LYS A 521 20.96 -20.20 -7.16
CA LYS A 521 19.91 -20.33 -8.18
C LYS A 521 20.43 -19.85 -9.53
N LEU A 522 20.08 -20.55 -10.58
CA LEU A 522 20.31 -20.12 -11.96
C LEU A 522 19.18 -19.19 -12.39
N HIS A 523 19.56 -18.04 -12.91
CA HIS A 523 18.63 -17.05 -13.47
C HIS A 523 18.82 -16.99 -14.98
N GLN A 524 17.71 -16.98 -15.71
CA GLN A 524 17.75 -16.94 -17.18
C GLN A 524 17.55 -15.51 -17.67
N ILE A 525 18.51 -15.01 -18.46
CA ILE A 525 18.39 -13.72 -19.16
C ILE A 525 18.19 -14.00 -20.63
N GLU A 526 17.16 -13.40 -21.20
CA GLU A 526 16.84 -13.52 -22.60
C GLU A 526 16.60 -12.16 -23.23
N VAL A 527 17.16 -11.95 -24.44
CA VAL A 527 16.91 -10.79 -25.28
C VAL A 527 16.20 -11.26 -26.54
N VAL A 528 14.96 -10.83 -26.74
CA VAL A 528 14.09 -11.26 -27.82
C VAL A 528 13.81 -10.10 -28.76
N GLY A 529 14.08 -10.28 -30.04
CA GLY A 529 13.72 -9.36 -31.13
C GLY A 529 12.57 -9.91 -32.00
N ALA A 530 12.20 -9.15 -33.02
CA ALA A 530 11.15 -9.54 -33.97
C ALA A 530 11.47 -10.85 -34.73
N SER A 531 12.74 -11.22 -34.83
CA SER A 531 13.22 -12.45 -35.48
C SER A 531 13.44 -13.62 -34.52
N GLY A 532 13.10 -13.47 -33.23
CA GLY A 532 13.29 -14.46 -32.18
C GLY A 532 14.34 -14.09 -31.15
N SER A 533 14.74 -15.03 -30.31
CA SER A 533 15.76 -14.84 -29.25
C SER A 533 17.12 -14.56 -29.87
N LEU A 534 17.71 -13.42 -29.51
CA LEU A 534 19.08 -13.05 -29.90
C LEU A 534 20.12 -13.56 -28.91
N PHE A 535 19.71 -13.62 -27.64
CA PHE A 535 20.60 -13.94 -26.56
C PHE A 535 19.79 -14.68 -25.49
N ASN A 536 20.37 -15.76 -25.00
CA ASN A 536 19.80 -16.52 -23.90
C ASN A 536 20.95 -17.08 -23.06
N ALA A 537 20.99 -16.75 -21.78
CA ALA A 537 22.03 -17.23 -20.87
C ALA A 537 21.46 -17.52 -19.49
N GLU A 538 22.00 -18.55 -18.85
CA GLU A 538 21.77 -18.85 -17.45
C GLU A 538 22.92 -18.32 -16.61
N LEU A 539 22.59 -17.61 -15.53
CA LEU A 539 23.51 -17.01 -14.60
C LEU A 539 23.36 -17.59 -13.20
N SER A 540 24.48 -17.94 -12.59
CA SER A 540 24.53 -18.26 -11.18
C SER A 540 24.99 -17.05 -10.37
N THR A 541 24.31 -16.74 -9.28
CA THR A 541 24.67 -15.66 -8.36
C THR A 541 25.95 -15.93 -7.56
N ASP A 542 26.44 -17.18 -7.55
CA ASP A 542 27.63 -17.55 -6.77
C ASP A 542 28.95 -17.23 -7.48
N VAL A 543 28.91 -16.95 -8.77
CA VAL A 543 30.07 -16.57 -9.55
C VAL A 543 29.79 -15.19 -10.12
N GLY A 544 30.21 -14.14 -9.42
CA GLY A 544 30.22 -12.82 -10.04
C GLY A 544 30.98 -12.93 -11.31
N ASP A 545 30.31 -12.84 -12.51
CA ASP A 545 31.02 -12.40 -13.63
C ASP A 545 30.36 -12.58 -14.98
N VAL A 546 30.93 -11.90 -15.89
CA VAL A 546 30.77 -11.76 -17.32
C VAL A 546 30.45 -13.08 -18.00
N ILE A 547 29.30 -13.11 -18.66
CA ILE A 547 29.03 -14.14 -19.65
C ILE A 547 29.46 -13.61 -20.99
N PRO A 548 30.34 -14.33 -21.70
CA PRO A 548 30.73 -13.91 -23.04
C PRO A 548 29.54 -14.00 -23.99
N SER A 549 29.37 -12.94 -24.74
CA SER A 549 28.37 -12.80 -25.78
C SER A 549 28.60 -13.77 -26.94
N THR A 550 27.48 -14.05 -27.56
CA THR A 550 27.30 -14.46 -28.94
C THR A 550 27.75 -15.84 -29.38
N GLY A 551 26.81 -16.63 -29.79
CA GLY A 551 26.89 -17.62 -30.88
C GLY A 551 27.95 -18.71 -30.80
N ASP A 552 28.79 -18.73 -29.79
CA ASP A 552 29.84 -19.73 -29.66
C ASP A 552 29.40 -20.81 -28.66
N THR A 553 28.89 -21.89 -29.23
CA THR A 553 28.52 -23.11 -28.51
C THR A 553 29.66 -23.76 -27.73
N SER A 554 30.89 -23.24 -27.85
CA SER A 554 32.05 -23.72 -27.11
C SER A 554 32.05 -23.34 -25.64
N ALA A 555 31.41 -22.23 -25.22
CA ALA A 555 31.35 -21.82 -23.81
C ALA A 555 30.40 -22.71 -23.00
N VAL A 556 29.29 -23.16 -23.61
CA VAL A 556 28.37 -24.13 -22.99
C VAL A 556 29.06 -25.49 -22.74
N LEU A 557 29.99 -25.86 -23.62
CA LEU A 557 30.81 -27.06 -23.44
C LEU A 557 31.81 -26.94 -22.29
N PHE A 558 32.33 -25.72 -21.99
CA PHE A 558 33.22 -25.52 -20.84
C PHE A 558 32.47 -25.58 -19.50
N ALA A 559 31.28 -25.00 -19.41
CA ALA A 559 30.44 -25.08 -18.20
C ALA A 559 29.97 -26.53 -17.95
N LEU A 560 29.53 -27.23 -18.97
CA LEU A 560 29.20 -28.65 -18.89
C LEU A 560 30.44 -29.51 -18.57
N GLY A 561 31.62 -29.16 -19.08
CA GLY A 561 32.88 -29.80 -18.75
C GLY A 561 33.28 -29.67 -17.28
N ALA A 562 33.08 -28.52 -16.69
CA ALA A 562 33.35 -28.25 -15.27
C ALA A 562 32.38 -29.03 -14.35
N ILE A 563 31.12 -29.16 -14.72
CA ILE A 563 30.11 -29.93 -13.98
C ILE A 563 30.46 -31.42 -14.06
N VAL A 564 30.85 -31.94 -15.22
CA VAL A 564 31.25 -33.35 -15.38
C VAL A 564 32.54 -33.65 -14.61
N ILE A 565 33.50 -32.74 -14.57
CA ILE A 565 34.75 -32.92 -13.80
C ILE A 565 34.42 -32.91 -12.29
N SER A 566 33.53 -32.04 -11.83
CA SER A 566 33.10 -32.02 -10.44
C SER A 566 32.31 -33.25 -10.03
N LEU A 567 31.46 -33.81 -10.90
CA LEU A 567 30.75 -35.06 -10.66
C LEU A 567 31.72 -36.27 -10.64
N ILE A 568 32.71 -36.29 -11.50
CA ILE A 568 33.74 -37.36 -11.51
C ILE A 568 34.61 -37.29 -10.25
N ALA A 569 34.95 -36.08 -9.77
CA ALA A 569 35.67 -35.87 -8.51
C ALA A 569 34.84 -36.35 -7.31
N LEU A 570 33.55 -36.04 -7.25
CA LEU A 570 32.64 -36.49 -6.20
C LEU A 570 32.45 -38.01 -6.19
N LEU A 571 32.30 -38.63 -7.35
CA LEU A 571 32.19 -40.10 -7.47
C LEU A 571 33.51 -40.79 -7.12
N SER A 572 34.66 -40.20 -7.41
CA SER A 572 35.97 -40.70 -7.04
C SER A 572 36.24 -40.60 -5.54
N PHE A 573 35.76 -39.52 -4.91
CA PHE A 573 35.87 -39.32 -3.46
C PHE A 573 34.93 -40.24 -2.67
N GLY A 574 33.69 -40.48 -3.18
CA GLY A 574 32.78 -41.45 -2.62
C GLY A 574 33.35 -42.88 -2.63
N ARG A 575 33.99 -43.30 -3.73
CA ARG A 575 34.68 -44.61 -3.81
C ARG A 575 35.88 -44.70 -2.88
N TYR A 576 36.62 -43.61 -2.66
CA TYR A 576 37.74 -43.59 -1.72
C TYR A 576 37.30 -43.76 -0.26
N ILE A 577 36.14 -43.19 0.11
CA ILE A 577 35.56 -43.34 1.45
C ILE A 577 35.07 -44.77 1.66
N ASP A 578 34.40 -45.39 0.69
CA ASP A 578 33.93 -46.76 0.79
C ASP A 578 35.06 -47.79 0.92
N VAL A 579 36.18 -47.58 0.23
CA VAL A 579 37.38 -48.44 0.37
C VAL A 579 38.04 -48.28 1.75
N LYS A 580 37.98 -47.10 2.37
CA LYS A 580 38.51 -46.85 3.70
C LYS A 580 37.61 -47.40 4.82
N ALA A 581 36.26 -47.32 4.64
CA ALA A 581 35.29 -47.87 5.57
C ALA A 581 35.31 -49.42 5.59
N GLY A 582 35.47 -50.03 4.41
CA GLY A 582 35.59 -51.50 4.30
C GLY A 582 36.83 -52.14 4.95
N ARG A 583 37.87 -51.32 5.25
CA ARG A 583 39.09 -51.82 5.99
C ARG A 583 39.02 -51.67 7.50
N LEU A 584 38.00 -51.05 8.04
CA LEU A 584 37.82 -50.89 9.50
C LEU A 584 36.94 -51.99 10.13
N HIS A 585 36.33 -52.89 9.35
CA HIS A 585 35.56 -54.03 9.84
C HIS A 585 36.28 -55.38 9.74
N ALA A 586 37.58 -55.39 9.41
CA ALA A 586 38.37 -56.62 9.34
C ALA A 586 39.59 -56.56 10.30
N ARG A 587 39.36 -56.15 11.56
CA ARG A 587 40.25 -56.46 12.70
C ARG A 587 39.44 -56.51 13.99
#